data_e2e0e8ecf81650999c47a64091aeffe7
#
_entry.id   e2e0e8ecf81650999c47a64091aeffe7
#
_cell.length_a   1.000
_cell.length_b   1.000
_cell.length_c   1.000
_cell.angle_alpha   90.00
_cell.angle_beta   90.00
_cell.angle_gamma   90.00
#
_symmetry.space_group_name_H-M   'P 1'
#
loop_
_entity.id
_entity.type
_entity.pdbx_description
1 polymer ?
#
loop_
_entity_poly.entity_id
_entity_poly.type
_entity_poly.pdbx_seq_one_letter_code
_entity_poly.pdbx_strand_id
1 'polypeptide(L)'
;MNKFEPRMTTHRVGTEGRESVENFRARRGAFRALHEAGCFVIPNPWDVGSARYLQQLGFPALATTSAGFAFSQGLPDSEGALTCERNLAYIADIAGAVDVPVNADFASGYGASPQDVADNVTRCIAAGVAGLSIEDATGDPSSPLYELPLAVERVRAARAAIDQSRADVLLTARAECFLVGHHDALRESVRRLQAFAEAGADVLFAPGPHDPTAIKALVDAVRPKPINVLVIRDSGLSVADIAALGVRRISVGGALALAAWTGFTRAAQKLKSEGSFAGFASLVSYADINGFFLTDYRTRQSDRGRSAKASG
;
A
#
# COMPACT_ATOMS: atom_id res chain seq x y z
N MET A 1 6.22 -50.45 -13.52
CA MET A 1 5.66 -49.89 -12.30
C MET A 1 6.81 -49.30 -11.49
N ASN A 2 7.12 -48.04 -11.66
CA ASN A 2 8.11 -47.31 -10.88
C ASN A 2 7.36 -46.42 -9.89
N LYS A 3 7.52 -46.72 -8.60
CA LYS A 3 6.99 -45.93 -7.50
C LYS A 3 7.85 -44.68 -7.32
N PHE A 4 7.26 -43.48 -7.55
CA PHE A 4 7.85 -42.22 -7.18
C PHE A 4 7.56 -41.97 -5.70
N GLU A 5 8.55 -42.08 -4.83
CA GLU A 5 8.50 -41.58 -3.46
C GLU A 5 8.94 -40.11 -3.43
N PRO A 6 8.15 -39.18 -2.84
CA PRO A 6 8.60 -37.81 -2.68
C PRO A 6 9.62 -37.74 -1.54
N ARG A 7 10.85 -37.30 -1.85
CA ARG A 7 11.83 -36.90 -0.84
C ARG A 7 11.33 -35.65 -0.11
N MET A 8 10.97 -35.81 1.15
CA MET A 8 10.80 -34.66 2.06
C MET A 8 12.15 -33.99 2.27
N THR A 9 12.35 -32.83 1.68
CA THR A 9 13.45 -31.90 2.01
C THR A 9 13.08 -31.18 3.31
N THR A 10 13.75 -31.54 4.39
CA THR A 10 13.71 -30.79 5.65
C THR A 10 14.41 -29.46 5.42
N HIS A 11 13.64 -28.36 5.28
CA HIS A 11 14.19 -27.00 5.26
C HIS A 11 14.86 -26.69 6.60
N ARG A 12 16.15 -26.36 6.57
CA ARG A 12 16.88 -25.74 7.68
C ARG A 12 16.31 -24.35 7.94
N VAL A 13 15.40 -24.24 8.90
CA VAL A 13 14.90 -22.98 9.43
C VAL A 13 15.91 -22.50 10.50
N GLY A 14 16.92 -21.71 10.12
CA GLY A 14 17.89 -21.28 11.15
C GLY A 14 18.53 -19.90 10.92
N THR A 15 19.01 -19.62 9.74
CA THR A 15 19.76 -18.38 9.44
C THR A 15 19.00 -17.42 8.53
N GLU A 16 18.35 -17.89 7.48
CA GLU A 16 17.51 -17.06 6.59
C GLU A 16 16.37 -16.37 7.34
N GLY A 17 15.80 -17.00 8.37
CA GLY A 17 14.74 -16.43 9.19
C GLY A 17 15.19 -15.24 10.06
N ARG A 18 16.42 -15.24 10.55
CA ARG A 18 16.95 -14.13 11.38
C ARG A 18 17.27 -12.90 10.55
N GLU A 19 17.89 -13.07 9.41
CA GLU A 19 18.26 -11.99 8.49
C GLU A 19 17.00 -11.28 7.94
N SER A 20 15.93 -12.02 7.63
CA SER A 20 14.66 -11.45 7.24
C SER A 20 13.99 -10.63 8.35
N VAL A 21 14.04 -11.11 9.60
CA VAL A 21 13.45 -10.41 10.77
C VAL A 21 14.18 -9.11 11.07
N GLU A 22 15.51 -9.07 11.03
CA GLU A 22 16.29 -7.85 11.24
C GLU A 22 16.03 -6.81 10.14
N ASN A 23 15.96 -7.23 8.88
CA ASN A 23 15.62 -6.38 7.76
C ASN A 23 14.23 -5.78 7.89
N PHE A 24 13.22 -6.54 8.29
CA PHE A 24 11.88 -6.01 8.52
C PHE A 24 11.84 -5.02 9.68
N ARG A 25 12.59 -5.29 10.76
CA ARG A 25 12.68 -4.37 11.90
C ARG A 25 13.31 -3.03 11.50
N ALA A 26 14.39 -3.06 10.73
CA ALA A 26 15.03 -1.85 10.22
C ALA A 26 14.09 -1.02 9.32
N ARG A 27 13.37 -1.68 8.40
CA ARG A 27 12.37 -1.03 7.52
C ARG A 27 11.23 -0.41 8.34
N ARG A 28 10.72 -1.09 9.36
CA ARG A 28 9.66 -0.57 10.24
C ARG A 28 10.12 0.69 10.99
N GLY A 29 11.33 0.65 11.56
CA GLY A 29 11.93 1.83 12.21
C GLY A 29 12.12 3.00 11.24
N ALA A 30 12.62 2.74 10.03
CA ALA A 30 12.74 3.76 8.98
C ALA A 30 11.38 4.33 8.58
N PHE A 31 10.35 3.48 8.47
CA PHE A 31 9.00 3.94 8.14
C PHE A 31 8.40 4.82 9.22
N ARG A 32 8.59 4.49 10.49
CA ARG A 32 8.16 5.31 11.62
C ARG A 32 8.85 6.68 11.58
N ALA A 33 10.17 6.72 11.38
CA ALA A 33 10.93 7.95 11.30
C ALA A 33 10.46 8.91 10.19
N LEU A 34 9.99 8.39 9.04
CA LEU A 34 9.40 9.20 7.98
C LEU A 34 8.13 9.95 8.41
N HIS A 35 7.43 9.47 9.45
CA HIS A 35 6.22 10.12 9.95
C HIS A 35 6.49 11.13 11.09
N GLU A 36 7.72 11.22 11.59
CA GLU A 36 8.08 12.15 12.68
C GLU A 36 8.31 13.58 12.19
N ALA A 37 8.90 13.73 11.00
CA ALA A 37 9.25 15.06 10.47
C ALA A 37 9.13 15.12 8.94
N GLY A 38 8.91 16.33 8.40
CA GLY A 38 8.82 16.59 6.96
C GLY A 38 7.52 16.09 6.32
N CYS A 39 7.54 15.96 5.01
CA CYS A 39 6.47 15.35 4.20
C CYS A 39 7.14 14.47 3.14
N PHE A 40 6.58 13.29 2.88
CA PHE A 40 7.11 12.38 1.87
C PHE A 40 6.00 11.83 0.97
N VAL A 41 6.38 11.50 -0.26
CA VAL A 41 5.52 10.80 -1.21
C VAL A 41 5.73 9.29 -1.03
N ILE A 42 4.63 8.55 -0.92
CA ILE A 42 4.60 7.09 -0.88
C ILE A 42 3.85 6.59 -2.12
N PRO A 43 4.54 6.35 -3.25
CA PRO A 43 3.89 5.91 -4.47
C PRO A 43 3.43 4.45 -4.36
N ASN A 44 2.46 4.10 -5.22
CA ASN A 44 1.76 2.83 -5.14
C ASN A 44 2.09 1.95 -6.36
N PRO A 45 3.02 0.99 -6.25
CA PRO A 45 3.23 -0.03 -7.26
C PRO A 45 2.07 -1.03 -7.29
N TRP A 46 1.82 -1.63 -8.46
CA TRP A 46 0.81 -2.67 -8.65
C TRP A 46 1.40 -4.06 -8.96
N ASP A 47 2.73 -4.13 -9.13
CA ASP A 47 3.49 -5.35 -9.34
C ASP A 47 4.95 -5.18 -8.88
N VAL A 48 5.69 -6.28 -8.89
CA VAL A 48 7.11 -6.31 -8.49
C VAL A 48 7.98 -5.40 -9.38
N GLY A 49 7.68 -5.35 -10.68
CA GLY A 49 8.44 -4.52 -11.63
C GLY A 49 8.33 -3.03 -11.30
N SER A 50 7.09 -2.55 -11.14
CA SER A 50 6.84 -1.16 -10.75
C SER A 50 7.40 -0.83 -9.36
N ALA A 51 7.36 -1.78 -8.41
CA ALA A 51 7.92 -1.57 -7.07
C ALA A 51 9.44 -1.34 -7.10
N ARG A 52 10.18 -2.19 -7.83
CA ARG A 52 11.63 -2.05 -8.00
C ARG A 52 12.00 -0.76 -8.72
N TYR A 53 11.23 -0.39 -9.74
CA TYR A 53 11.46 0.85 -10.46
C TYR A 53 11.27 2.07 -9.57
N LEU A 54 10.21 2.10 -8.76
CA LEU A 54 9.96 3.19 -7.81
C LEU A 54 11.04 3.27 -6.72
N GLN A 55 11.52 2.14 -6.20
CA GLN A 55 12.66 2.13 -5.29
C GLN A 55 13.90 2.73 -5.93
N GLN A 56 14.21 2.37 -7.19
CA GLN A 56 15.36 2.91 -7.93
C GLN A 56 15.27 4.43 -8.15
N LEU A 57 14.06 4.97 -8.30
CA LEU A 57 13.83 6.42 -8.36
C LEU A 57 14.10 7.13 -7.03
N GLY A 58 14.39 6.40 -5.96
CA GLY A 58 14.76 6.96 -4.64
C GLY A 58 13.56 7.27 -3.73
N PHE A 59 12.37 6.74 -3.99
CA PHE A 59 11.27 6.89 -3.05
C PHE A 59 11.57 6.17 -1.74
N PRO A 60 11.41 6.85 -0.57
CA PRO A 60 11.84 6.32 0.72
C PRO A 60 10.94 5.23 1.28
N ALA A 61 9.73 5.07 0.75
CA ALA A 61 8.75 4.06 1.10
C ALA A 61 7.77 3.85 -0.05
N LEU A 62 7.12 2.70 -0.10
CA LEU A 62 6.07 2.36 -1.07
C LEU A 62 4.79 1.94 -0.35
N ALA A 63 3.64 2.13 -1.00
CA ALA A 63 2.38 1.54 -0.54
C ALA A 63 1.81 0.64 -1.64
N THR A 64 1.23 -0.50 -1.31
CA THR A 64 0.50 -1.29 -2.29
C THR A 64 -0.77 -0.56 -2.74
N THR A 65 -1.42 -1.04 -3.79
CA THR A 65 -2.71 -0.54 -4.28
C THR A 65 -3.61 -1.72 -4.66
N SER A 66 -4.68 -1.91 -3.89
CA SER A 66 -5.68 -2.95 -4.17
C SER A 66 -6.31 -2.76 -5.55
N ALA A 67 -6.68 -1.52 -5.91
CA ALA A 67 -7.24 -1.16 -7.21
C ALA A 67 -6.28 -1.48 -8.37
N GLY A 68 -5.04 -1.00 -8.31
CA GLY A 68 -4.05 -1.24 -9.37
C GLY A 68 -3.75 -2.73 -9.55
N PHE A 69 -3.68 -3.49 -8.45
CA PHE A 69 -3.51 -4.93 -8.49
C PHE A 69 -4.74 -5.63 -9.07
N ALA A 70 -5.97 -5.28 -8.63
CA ALA A 70 -7.21 -5.84 -9.16
C ALA A 70 -7.27 -5.67 -10.69
N PHE A 71 -7.00 -4.48 -11.21
CA PHE A 71 -6.97 -4.22 -12.66
C PHE A 71 -5.93 -5.08 -13.39
N SER A 72 -4.76 -5.33 -12.80
CA SER A 72 -3.74 -6.20 -13.39
C SER A 72 -4.19 -7.66 -13.48
N GLN A 73 -5.15 -8.05 -12.63
CA GLN A 73 -5.75 -9.39 -12.59
C GLN A 73 -7.05 -9.51 -13.41
N GLY A 74 -7.46 -8.42 -14.10
CA GLY A 74 -8.74 -8.37 -14.82
C GLY A 74 -9.96 -8.32 -13.90
N LEU A 75 -9.79 -7.85 -12.67
CA LEU A 75 -10.85 -7.71 -11.67
C LEU A 75 -11.23 -6.24 -11.48
N PRO A 76 -12.49 -5.94 -11.13
CA PRO A 76 -12.88 -4.60 -10.72
C PRO A 76 -12.32 -4.26 -9.34
N ASP A 77 -12.20 -2.96 -9.07
CA ASP A 77 -11.93 -2.43 -7.72
C ASP A 77 -13.27 -2.36 -6.95
N SER A 78 -13.67 -3.49 -6.39
CA SER A 78 -14.92 -3.62 -5.63
C SER A 78 -14.75 -4.63 -4.51
N GLU A 79 -15.55 -4.48 -3.46
CA GLU A 79 -15.54 -5.39 -2.31
C GLU A 79 -15.78 -6.83 -2.78
N GLY A 80 -15.00 -7.76 -2.23
CA GLY A 80 -15.08 -9.19 -2.56
C GLY A 80 -14.47 -9.62 -3.90
N ALA A 81 -14.13 -8.70 -4.81
CA ALA A 81 -13.50 -9.06 -6.08
C ALA A 81 -12.07 -9.58 -5.88
N LEU A 82 -11.33 -8.98 -4.96
CA LEU A 82 -9.99 -9.41 -4.56
C LEU A 82 -10.07 -10.08 -3.18
N THR A 83 -9.76 -11.38 -3.11
CA THR A 83 -9.78 -12.10 -1.83
C THR A 83 -8.60 -11.71 -0.93
N CYS A 84 -8.75 -11.90 0.38
CA CYS A 84 -7.70 -11.65 1.37
C CYS A 84 -6.41 -12.41 1.00
N GLU A 85 -6.51 -13.67 0.61
CA GLU A 85 -5.37 -14.52 0.23
C GLU A 85 -4.60 -13.96 -0.96
N ARG A 86 -5.30 -13.52 -1.99
CA ARG A 86 -4.67 -12.93 -3.19
C ARG A 86 -4.00 -11.61 -2.87
N ASN A 87 -4.65 -10.77 -2.05
CA ASN A 87 -4.04 -9.50 -1.64
C ASN A 87 -2.82 -9.72 -0.73
N LEU A 88 -2.89 -10.67 0.21
CA LEU A 88 -1.74 -11.03 1.06
C LEU A 88 -0.55 -11.55 0.25
N ALA A 89 -0.79 -12.39 -0.76
CA ALA A 89 0.26 -12.87 -1.65
C ALA A 89 0.92 -11.71 -2.42
N TYR A 90 0.12 -10.82 -3.00
CA TYR A 90 0.60 -9.61 -3.67
C TYR A 90 1.41 -8.70 -2.74
N ILE A 91 0.91 -8.45 -1.51
CA ILE A 91 1.62 -7.65 -0.50
C ILE A 91 2.97 -8.29 -0.16
N ALA A 92 3.01 -9.62 0.03
CA ALA A 92 4.24 -10.35 0.32
C ALA A 92 5.24 -10.27 -0.84
N ASP A 93 4.76 -10.41 -2.09
CA ASP A 93 5.59 -10.27 -3.29
C ASP A 93 6.24 -8.89 -3.39
N ILE A 94 5.47 -7.82 -3.14
CA ILE A 94 5.98 -6.45 -3.12
C ILE A 94 6.98 -6.25 -1.97
N ALA A 95 6.61 -6.62 -0.73
CA ALA A 95 7.46 -6.44 0.45
C ALA A 95 8.77 -7.24 0.35
N GLY A 96 8.74 -8.43 -0.27
CA GLY A 96 9.91 -9.26 -0.53
C GLY A 96 10.78 -8.78 -1.70
N ALA A 97 10.22 -7.96 -2.60
CA ALA A 97 10.93 -7.51 -3.80
C ALA A 97 11.79 -6.27 -3.60
N VAL A 98 11.52 -5.47 -2.58
CA VAL A 98 12.15 -4.16 -2.33
C VAL A 98 12.85 -4.10 -0.98
N ASP A 99 13.75 -3.13 -0.79
CA ASP A 99 14.51 -2.92 0.44
C ASP A 99 13.96 -1.74 1.26
N VAL A 100 13.10 -0.93 0.66
CA VAL A 100 12.39 0.17 1.33
C VAL A 100 11.15 -0.33 2.08
N PRO A 101 10.67 0.41 3.10
CA PRO A 101 9.43 0.09 3.80
C PRO A 101 8.23 0.01 2.86
N VAL A 102 7.34 -0.95 3.10
CA VAL A 102 6.07 -1.11 2.38
C VAL A 102 4.90 -0.96 3.32
N ASN A 103 3.94 -0.09 2.97
CA ASN A 103 2.62 0.01 3.61
C ASN A 103 1.61 -0.79 2.79
N ALA A 104 0.92 -1.73 3.42
CA ALA A 104 -0.15 -2.47 2.74
C ALA A 104 -1.42 -1.61 2.63
N ASP A 105 -1.99 -1.55 1.44
CA ASP A 105 -3.40 -1.20 1.23
C ASP A 105 -4.22 -2.47 1.50
N PHE A 106 -4.84 -2.53 2.68
CA PHE A 106 -5.47 -3.75 3.18
C PHE A 106 -7.00 -3.66 3.21
N ALA A 107 -7.56 -2.80 2.34
CA ALA A 107 -9.00 -2.58 2.16
C ALA A 107 -9.71 -2.43 3.52
N SER A 108 -10.89 -3.05 3.69
CA SER A 108 -11.62 -3.06 4.94
C SER A 108 -11.03 -4.00 6.02
N GLY A 109 -9.87 -4.67 5.77
CA GLY A 109 -9.31 -5.69 6.65
C GLY A 109 -9.88 -7.09 6.40
N TYR A 110 -10.66 -7.27 5.34
CA TYR A 110 -11.19 -8.56 4.86
C TYR A 110 -12.02 -9.34 5.89
N GLY A 111 -12.70 -8.65 6.79
CA GLY A 111 -13.56 -9.28 7.77
C GLY A 111 -14.61 -8.32 8.31
N ALA A 112 -15.81 -8.80 8.60
CA ALA A 112 -16.88 -7.95 9.14
C ALA A 112 -16.70 -7.68 10.65
N SER A 113 -16.28 -8.70 11.40
CA SER A 113 -16.09 -8.57 12.85
C SER A 113 -14.70 -8.00 13.20
N PRO A 114 -14.56 -7.36 14.39
CA PRO A 114 -13.25 -6.95 14.90
C PRO A 114 -12.25 -8.11 15.02
N GLN A 115 -12.70 -9.33 15.33
CA GLN A 115 -11.84 -10.50 15.45
C GLN A 115 -11.28 -10.90 14.06
N ASP A 116 -12.13 -10.93 13.01
CA ASP A 116 -11.66 -11.23 11.65
C ASP A 116 -10.59 -10.24 11.19
N VAL A 117 -10.79 -8.95 11.51
CA VAL A 117 -9.79 -7.90 11.22
C VAL A 117 -8.47 -8.19 11.95
N ALA A 118 -8.51 -8.53 13.25
CA ALA A 118 -7.32 -8.84 14.03
C ALA A 118 -6.54 -10.04 13.45
N ASP A 119 -7.24 -11.10 13.07
CA ASP A 119 -6.65 -12.31 12.50
C ASP A 119 -6.00 -12.01 11.14
N ASN A 120 -6.68 -11.27 10.28
CA ASN A 120 -6.16 -10.88 8.97
C ASN A 120 -5.01 -9.87 9.07
N VAL A 121 -5.05 -8.93 10.02
CA VAL A 121 -3.93 -8.02 10.31
C VAL A 121 -2.70 -8.80 10.75
N THR A 122 -2.85 -9.84 11.58
CA THR A 122 -1.74 -10.73 11.97
C THR A 122 -1.09 -11.39 10.75
N ARG A 123 -1.90 -11.85 9.79
CA ARG A 123 -1.41 -12.41 8.51
C ARG A 123 -0.70 -11.37 7.66
N CYS A 124 -1.23 -10.14 7.61
CA CYS A 124 -0.62 -9.03 6.87
C CYS A 124 0.76 -8.65 7.46
N ILE A 125 0.90 -8.64 8.79
CA ILE A 125 2.19 -8.40 9.46
C ILE A 125 3.22 -9.45 9.06
N ALA A 126 2.81 -10.72 8.95
CA ALA A 126 3.67 -11.83 8.54
C ALA A 126 4.16 -11.70 7.09
N ALA A 127 3.47 -10.94 6.22
CA ALA A 127 3.91 -10.61 4.87
C ALA A 127 5.11 -9.64 4.83
N GLY A 128 5.59 -9.12 5.98
CA GLY A 128 6.80 -8.31 6.07
C GLY A 128 6.59 -6.81 5.86
N VAL A 129 5.38 -6.32 6.04
CA VAL A 129 5.04 -4.90 5.89
C VAL A 129 5.59 -4.04 7.03
N ALA A 130 5.81 -2.76 6.75
CA ALA A 130 6.17 -1.74 7.72
C ALA A 130 4.96 -0.92 8.21
N GLY A 131 3.88 -0.92 7.47
CA GLY A 131 2.60 -0.36 7.82
C GLY A 131 1.47 -1.06 7.08
N LEU A 132 0.25 -0.83 7.53
CA LEU A 132 -0.96 -1.25 6.82
C LEU A 132 -2.06 -0.21 7.01
N SER A 133 -2.99 -0.15 6.06
CA SER A 133 -4.19 0.68 6.18
C SER A 133 -5.43 -0.19 6.19
N ILE A 134 -6.39 0.15 7.05
CA ILE A 134 -7.75 -0.40 7.03
C ILE A 134 -8.76 0.73 6.91
N GLU A 135 -9.84 0.47 6.20
CA GLU A 135 -10.88 1.45 5.92
C GLU A 135 -12.23 1.04 6.51
N ASP A 136 -13.11 2.04 6.65
CA ASP A 136 -14.43 1.87 7.23
C ASP A 136 -15.56 1.72 6.20
N ALA A 137 -15.23 1.53 4.92
CA ALA A 137 -16.20 1.17 3.89
C ALA A 137 -16.69 -0.28 4.07
N THR A 138 -17.97 -0.51 3.82
CA THR A 138 -18.59 -1.85 3.90
C THR A 138 -18.63 -2.56 2.56
N GLY A 139 -18.53 -1.80 1.45
CA GLY A 139 -18.81 -2.27 0.10
C GLY A 139 -20.31 -2.38 -0.24
N ASP A 140 -21.21 -2.22 0.72
CA ASP A 140 -22.67 -2.19 0.50
C ASP A 140 -23.15 -0.77 0.22
N PRO A 141 -23.66 -0.47 -0.98
CA PRO A 141 -24.16 0.87 -1.32
C PRO A 141 -25.33 1.35 -0.44
N SER A 142 -26.08 0.42 0.17
CA SER A 142 -27.21 0.76 1.06
C SER A 142 -26.78 1.15 2.46
N SER A 143 -25.58 0.71 2.89
CA SER A 143 -24.94 1.06 4.16
C SER A 143 -23.44 1.21 3.95
N PRO A 144 -22.98 2.25 3.24
CA PRO A 144 -21.65 2.29 2.66
C PRO A 144 -20.51 2.42 3.66
N LEU A 145 -20.80 2.83 4.90
CA LEU A 145 -19.84 2.92 6.00
C LEU A 145 -20.27 2.06 7.17
N TYR A 146 -19.34 1.40 7.83
CA TYR A 146 -19.59 0.81 9.13
C TYR A 146 -20.04 1.90 10.12
N GLU A 147 -21.01 1.55 10.97
CA GLU A 147 -21.40 2.42 12.10
C GLU A 147 -20.15 2.76 12.92
N LEU A 148 -20.04 4.02 13.36
CA LEU A 148 -18.81 4.50 14.01
C LEU A 148 -18.36 3.63 15.19
N PRO A 149 -19.22 3.16 16.10
CA PRO A 149 -18.78 2.27 17.20
C PRO A 149 -18.10 1.00 16.67
N LEU A 150 -18.67 0.35 15.66
CA LEU A 150 -18.08 -0.86 15.06
C LEU A 150 -16.78 -0.54 14.31
N ALA A 151 -16.72 0.57 13.56
CA ALA A 151 -15.49 1.00 12.88
C ALA A 151 -14.36 1.24 13.89
N VAL A 152 -14.65 1.86 15.04
CA VAL A 152 -13.69 2.06 16.14
C VAL A 152 -13.20 0.74 16.72
N GLU A 153 -14.12 -0.21 16.99
CA GLU A 153 -13.73 -1.54 17.51
C GLU A 153 -12.83 -2.30 16.51
N ARG A 154 -13.07 -2.16 15.22
CA ARG A 154 -12.21 -2.75 14.15
C ARG A 154 -10.80 -2.16 14.17
N VAL A 155 -10.68 -0.83 14.35
CA VAL A 155 -9.37 -0.16 14.49
C VAL A 155 -8.66 -0.61 15.78
N ARG A 156 -9.38 -0.72 16.92
CA ARG A 156 -8.84 -1.25 18.17
C ARG A 156 -8.33 -2.69 18.05
N ALA A 157 -9.09 -3.53 17.37
CA ALA A 157 -8.71 -4.91 17.12
C ALA A 157 -7.45 -5.03 16.26
N ALA A 158 -7.34 -4.22 15.19
CA ALA A 158 -6.15 -4.12 14.37
C ALA A 158 -4.94 -3.63 15.19
N ARG A 159 -5.11 -2.61 16.04
CA ARG A 159 -4.05 -2.12 16.94
C ARG A 159 -3.60 -3.20 17.91
N ALA A 160 -4.53 -3.88 18.54
CA ALA A 160 -4.23 -4.96 19.48
C ALA A 160 -3.43 -6.10 18.83
N ALA A 161 -3.79 -6.50 17.61
CA ALA A 161 -3.05 -7.51 16.85
C ALA A 161 -1.60 -7.06 16.54
N ILE A 162 -1.41 -5.80 16.17
CA ILE A 162 -0.08 -5.23 15.94
C ILE A 162 0.74 -5.23 17.24
N ASP A 163 0.16 -4.81 18.36
CA ASP A 163 0.85 -4.76 19.66
C ASP A 163 1.25 -6.15 20.15
N GLN A 164 0.37 -7.13 20.00
CA GLN A 164 0.65 -8.53 20.33
C GLN A 164 1.80 -9.10 19.49
N SER A 165 1.89 -8.70 18.23
CA SER A 165 2.97 -9.17 17.33
C SER A 165 4.35 -8.64 17.71
N ARG A 166 4.43 -7.52 18.47
CA ARG A 166 5.65 -6.77 18.78
C ARG A 166 6.45 -6.34 17.55
N ALA A 167 5.78 -6.20 16.42
CA ALA A 167 6.43 -6.00 15.12
C ALA A 167 6.66 -4.53 14.75
N ASP A 168 6.21 -3.57 15.56
CA ASP A 168 6.31 -2.12 15.33
C ASP A 168 5.76 -1.67 13.95
N VAL A 169 4.63 -2.25 13.51
CA VAL A 169 3.95 -1.90 12.27
C VAL A 169 3.06 -0.69 12.51
N LEU A 170 3.08 0.30 11.60
CA LEU A 170 2.20 1.47 11.66
C LEU A 170 0.79 1.12 11.17
N LEU A 171 -0.23 1.51 11.95
CA LEU A 171 -1.64 1.40 11.58
C LEU A 171 -2.14 2.71 10.98
N THR A 172 -2.59 2.69 9.74
CA THR A 172 -3.32 3.79 9.11
C THR A 172 -4.82 3.48 9.14
N ALA A 173 -5.63 4.32 9.76
CA ALA A 173 -7.09 4.20 9.69
C ALA A 173 -7.66 5.18 8.67
N ARG A 174 -8.53 4.66 7.76
CA ARG A 174 -9.14 5.42 6.67
C ARG A 174 -10.61 5.67 6.95
N ALA A 175 -11.06 6.91 6.74
CA ALA A 175 -12.46 7.32 6.76
C ALA A 175 -12.92 7.60 5.32
N GLU A 176 -13.78 6.75 4.79
CA GLU A 176 -14.15 6.72 3.37
C GLU A 176 -15.29 7.69 3.01
N CYS A 177 -15.68 8.60 3.91
CA CYS A 177 -16.85 9.46 3.78
C CYS A 177 -16.93 10.22 2.44
N PHE A 178 -15.79 10.72 1.93
CA PHE A 178 -15.76 11.42 0.65
C PHE A 178 -15.97 10.47 -0.53
N LEU A 179 -15.38 9.28 -0.50
CA LEU A 179 -15.47 8.33 -1.62
C LEU A 179 -16.84 7.69 -1.72
N VAL A 180 -17.53 7.49 -0.61
CA VAL A 180 -18.91 6.97 -0.60
C VAL A 180 -19.96 8.07 -0.80
N GLY A 181 -19.55 9.33 -0.98
CA GLY A 181 -20.47 10.45 -1.22
C GLY A 181 -21.32 10.84 -0.02
N HIS A 182 -20.78 10.72 1.22
CA HIS A 182 -21.50 11.15 2.41
C HIS A 182 -21.87 12.62 2.34
N HIS A 183 -23.12 12.98 2.66
CA HIS A 183 -23.66 14.33 2.51
C HIS A 183 -22.90 15.41 3.30
N ASP A 184 -22.26 15.05 4.40
CA ASP A 184 -21.42 15.94 5.23
C ASP A 184 -20.04 15.29 5.41
N ALA A 185 -19.37 14.99 4.28
CA ALA A 185 -18.18 14.15 4.26
C ALA A 185 -17.03 14.72 5.12
N LEU A 186 -16.82 16.04 5.11
CA LEU A 186 -15.73 16.65 5.89
C LEU A 186 -15.95 16.49 7.39
N ARG A 187 -17.12 16.86 7.87
CA ARG A 187 -17.43 16.78 9.31
C ARG A 187 -17.43 15.34 9.82
N GLU A 188 -18.02 14.43 9.03
CA GLU A 188 -18.03 13.01 9.40
C GLU A 188 -16.64 12.41 9.37
N SER A 189 -15.80 12.77 8.37
CA SER A 189 -14.39 12.34 8.33
C SER A 189 -13.64 12.83 9.57
N VAL A 190 -13.77 14.09 9.95
CA VAL A 190 -13.15 14.63 11.18
C VAL A 190 -13.57 13.80 12.41
N ARG A 191 -14.86 13.56 12.58
CA ARG A 191 -15.40 12.79 13.71
C ARG A 191 -14.82 11.37 13.76
N ARG A 192 -14.76 10.69 12.62
CA ARG A 192 -14.22 9.33 12.50
C ARG A 192 -12.71 9.30 12.73
N LEU A 193 -11.96 10.18 12.10
CA LEU A 193 -10.50 10.23 12.26
C LEU A 193 -10.08 10.52 13.70
N GLN A 194 -10.80 11.38 14.42
CA GLN A 194 -10.54 11.62 15.85
C GLN A 194 -10.79 10.35 16.68
N ALA A 195 -11.91 9.66 16.44
CA ALA A 195 -12.21 8.40 17.12
C ALA A 195 -11.19 7.28 16.77
N PHE A 196 -10.70 7.23 15.52
CA PHE A 196 -9.67 6.28 15.10
C PHE A 196 -8.31 6.61 15.71
N ALA A 197 -7.98 7.89 15.90
CA ALA A 197 -6.77 8.31 16.62
C ALA A 197 -6.80 7.82 18.08
N GLU A 198 -7.94 7.96 18.76
CA GLU A 198 -8.17 7.47 20.12
C GLU A 198 -8.18 5.93 20.19
N ALA A 199 -8.61 5.26 19.11
CA ALA A 199 -8.58 3.81 18.99
C ALA A 199 -7.18 3.23 18.74
N GLY A 200 -6.16 4.09 18.56
CA GLY A 200 -4.76 3.67 18.45
C GLY A 200 -4.19 3.70 17.02
N ALA A 201 -4.87 4.32 16.06
CA ALA A 201 -4.27 4.55 14.75
C ALA A 201 -3.03 5.45 14.86
N ASP A 202 -1.96 5.09 14.16
CA ASP A 202 -0.72 5.87 14.09
C ASP A 202 -0.83 7.00 13.06
N VAL A 203 -1.49 6.72 11.94
CA VAL A 203 -1.67 7.63 10.79
C VAL A 203 -3.15 7.68 10.44
N LEU A 204 -3.65 8.87 10.10
CA LEU A 204 -5.04 9.08 9.73
C LEU A 204 -5.14 9.36 8.23
N PHE A 205 -6.27 8.96 7.62
CA PHE A 205 -6.44 9.11 6.20
C PHE A 205 -7.93 9.29 5.84
N ALA A 206 -8.27 10.38 5.17
CA ALA A 206 -9.55 10.58 4.51
C ALA A 206 -9.29 10.83 3.02
N PRO A 207 -9.40 9.81 2.16
CA PRO A 207 -9.21 9.99 0.72
C PRO A 207 -10.34 10.82 0.12
N GLY A 208 -10.03 11.66 -0.88
CA GLY A 208 -11.02 12.43 -1.63
C GLY A 208 -10.76 13.94 -1.70
N PRO A 209 -10.52 14.64 -0.58
CA PRO A 209 -10.31 16.08 -0.66
C PRO A 209 -9.01 16.46 -1.37
N HIS A 210 -9.12 17.46 -2.25
CA HIS A 210 -8.02 18.10 -2.95
C HIS A 210 -8.06 19.63 -2.78
N ASP A 211 -9.08 20.14 -2.12
CA ASP A 211 -9.16 21.53 -1.71
C ASP A 211 -8.25 21.77 -0.50
N PRO A 212 -7.38 22.82 -0.53
CA PRO A 212 -6.47 23.14 0.57
C PRO A 212 -7.18 23.38 1.90
N THR A 213 -8.37 23.97 1.88
CA THR A 213 -9.14 24.27 3.09
C THR A 213 -9.60 22.99 3.78
N ALA A 214 -10.14 22.05 3.01
CA ALA A 214 -10.57 20.75 3.54
C ALA A 214 -9.37 19.92 4.04
N ILE A 215 -8.27 19.89 3.29
CA ILE A 215 -7.03 19.22 3.72
C ILE A 215 -6.54 19.82 5.05
N LYS A 216 -6.47 21.14 5.16
CA LYS A 216 -6.03 21.82 6.36
C LYS A 216 -6.93 21.54 7.56
N ALA A 217 -8.26 21.51 7.36
CA ALA A 217 -9.21 21.16 8.41
C ALA A 217 -8.99 19.74 8.94
N LEU A 218 -8.75 18.77 8.07
CA LEU A 218 -8.43 17.40 8.46
C LEU A 218 -7.10 17.31 9.23
N VAL A 219 -6.05 18.01 8.77
CA VAL A 219 -4.75 18.08 9.47
C VAL A 219 -4.93 18.63 10.89
N ASP A 220 -5.62 19.76 11.02
CA ASP A 220 -5.80 20.42 12.32
C ASP A 220 -6.63 19.59 13.31
N ALA A 221 -7.63 18.85 12.79
CA ALA A 221 -8.52 18.03 13.59
C ALA A 221 -7.84 16.84 14.27
N VAL A 222 -6.74 16.32 13.67
CA VAL A 222 -6.11 15.08 14.16
C VAL A 222 -4.73 15.30 14.79
N ARG A 223 -4.25 16.53 14.87
CA ARG A 223 -2.96 16.83 15.51
C ARG A 223 -2.87 16.24 16.92
N PRO A 224 -1.70 15.69 17.31
CA PRO A 224 -0.42 15.66 16.61
C PRO A 224 -0.23 14.46 15.64
N LYS A 225 -1.27 13.66 15.41
CA LYS A 225 -1.18 12.48 14.51
C LYS A 225 -0.90 12.91 13.07
N PRO A 226 -0.02 12.18 12.35
CA PRO A 226 0.22 12.41 10.93
C PRO A 226 -1.00 12.08 10.09
N ILE A 227 -1.22 12.83 9.01
CA ILE A 227 -2.26 12.56 8.03
C ILE A 227 -1.65 12.19 6.68
N ASN A 228 -2.31 11.26 5.98
CA ASN A 228 -2.08 10.95 4.58
C ASN A 228 -3.07 11.70 3.71
N VAL A 229 -2.60 12.22 2.57
CA VAL A 229 -3.44 12.77 1.51
C VAL A 229 -3.29 11.95 0.24
N LEU A 230 -4.40 11.69 -0.46
CA LEU A 230 -4.42 10.97 -1.73
C LEU A 230 -4.44 11.96 -2.89
N VAL A 231 -3.47 11.83 -3.81
CA VAL A 231 -3.39 12.61 -5.04
C VAL A 231 -3.44 11.66 -6.24
N ILE A 232 -4.61 11.51 -6.85
CA ILE A 232 -4.81 10.61 -8.02
C ILE A 232 -4.89 11.34 -9.35
N ARG A 233 -4.89 12.68 -9.33
CA ARG A 233 -4.96 13.55 -10.49
C ARG A 233 -4.31 14.89 -10.16
N ASP A 234 -3.99 15.66 -11.19
CA ASP A 234 -3.52 17.02 -11.02
C ASP A 234 -4.59 17.86 -10.32
N SER A 235 -4.26 18.40 -9.17
CA SER A 235 -5.08 19.32 -8.37
C SER A 235 -4.55 20.75 -8.41
N GLY A 236 -3.47 21.00 -9.15
CA GLY A 236 -2.75 22.27 -9.14
C GLY A 236 -1.86 22.48 -7.91
N LEU A 237 -1.84 21.52 -6.97
CA LEU A 237 -1.00 21.56 -5.76
C LEU A 237 0.26 20.73 -5.97
N SER A 238 1.42 21.31 -5.66
CA SER A 238 2.68 20.59 -5.58
C SER A 238 2.83 19.83 -4.24
N VAL A 239 3.82 18.95 -4.16
CA VAL A 239 4.21 18.30 -2.90
C VAL A 239 4.54 19.34 -1.82
N ALA A 240 5.18 20.44 -2.19
CA ALA A 240 5.53 21.52 -1.26
C ALA A 240 4.28 22.25 -0.73
N ASP A 241 3.28 22.50 -1.59
CA ASP A 241 2.02 23.13 -1.19
C ASP A 241 1.26 22.24 -0.20
N ILE A 242 1.16 20.94 -0.48
CA ILE A 242 0.51 19.98 0.42
C ILE A 242 1.28 19.86 1.74
N ALA A 243 2.60 19.83 1.70
CA ALA A 243 3.44 19.83 2.90
C ALA A 243 3.24 21.07 3.78
N ALA A 244 3.08 22.26 3.17
CA ALA A 244 2.82 23.51 3.87
C ALA A 244 1.48 23.52 4.63
N LEU A 245 0.51 22.68 4.23
CA LEU A 245 -0.73 22.47 4.96
C LEU A 245 -0.54 21.64 6.24
N GLY A 246 0.63 21.05 6.44
CA GLY A 246 0.94 20.19 7.59
C GLY A 246 0.74 18.70 7.34
N VAL A 247 0.54 18.31 6.09
CA VAL A 247 0.45 16.90 5.67
C VAL A 247 1.80 16.22 5.83
N ARG A 248 1.79 14.98 6.30
CA ARG A 248 3.00 14.20 6.55
C ARG A 248 3.29 13.19 5.45
N ARG A 249 2.25 12.65 4.80
CA ARG A 249 2.37 11.59 3.79
C ARG A 249 1.44 11.87 2.61
N ILE A 250 1.92 11.64 1.41
CA ILE A 250 1.15 11.78 0.17
C ILE A 250 1.20 10.44 -0.58
N SER A 251 0.05 9.80 -0.76
CA SER A 251 -0.09 8.59 -1.59
C SER A 251 -0.72 8.94 -2.93
N VAL A 252 -0.50 8.09 -3.94
CA VAL A 252 -1.04 8.28 -5.29
C VAL A 252 -2.07 7.21 -5.70
N GLY A 253 -2.34 6.24 -4.83
CA GLY A 253 -3.34 5.19 -5.08
C GLY A 253 -3.13 4.50 -6.43
N GLY A 254 -4.22 4.29 -7.16
CA GLY A 254 -4.17 3.68 -8.48
C GLY A 254 -3.62 4.55 -9.62
N ALA A 255 -3.20 5.80 -9.36
CA ALA A 255 -2.86 6.75 -10.43
C ALA A 255 -1.75 6.26 -11.37
N LEU A 256 -0.68 5.65 -10.84
CA LEU A 256 0.41 5.12 -11.66
C LEU A 256 -0.03 3.93 -12.52
N ALA A 257 -0.85 3.03 -11.98
CA ALA A 257 -1.47 1.95 -12.74
C ALA A 257 -2.39 2.50 -13.85
N LEU A 258 -3.20 3.52 -13.54
CA LEU A 258 -4.07 4.18 -14.53
C LEU A 258 -3.25 4.90 -15.61
N ALA A 259 -2.09 5.47 -15.27
CA ALA A 259 -1.18 6.06 -16.26
C ALA A 259 -0.67 4.98 -17.25
N ALA A 260 -0.29 3.80 -16.75
CA ALA A 260 0.10 2.66 -17.59
C ALA A 260 -1.08 2.17 -18.44
N TRP A 261 -2.25 2.01 -17.86
CA TRP A 261 -3.49 1.65 -18.58
C TRP A 261 -3.86 2.68 -19.65
N THR A 262 -3.66 3.98 -19.39
CA THR A 262 -3.93 5.06 -20.37
C THR A 262 -3.05 4.90 -21.61
N GLY A 263 -1.76 4.63 -21.41
CA GLY A 263 -0.86 4.37 -22.53
C GLY A 263 -1.25 3.12 -23.32
N PHE A 264 -1.51 2.02 -22.62
CA PHE A 264 -1.94 0.75 -23.20
C PHE A 264 -3.23 0.89 -23.99
N THR A 265 -4.30 1.41 -23.40
CA THR A 265 -5.62 1.53 -24.06
C THR A 265 -5.57 2.43 -25.29
N ARG A 266 -4.85 3.57 -25.19
CA ARG A 266 -4.65 4.47 -26.33
C ARG A 266 -3.96 3.77 -27.50
N ALA A 267 -2.89 3.04 -27.24
CA ALA A 267 -2.14 2.33 -28.27
C ALA A 267 -2.98 1.19 -28.89
N ALA A 268 -3.64 0.39 -28.05
CA ALA A 268 -4.49 -0.71 -28.50
C ALA A 268 -5.69 -0.23 -29.33
N GLN A 269 -6.35 0.85 -28.94
CA GLN A 269 -7.47 1.45 -29.69
C GLN A 269 -7.02 1.94 -31.06
N LYS A 270 -5.89 2.65 -31.16
CA LYS A 270 -5.35 3.08 -32.46
C LYS A 270 -5.02 1.91 -33.39
N LEU A 271 -4.40 0.87 -32.85
CA LEU A 271 -4.11 -0.33 -33.60
C LEU A 271 -5.41 -1.00 -34.11
N LYS A 272 -6.43 -1.10 -33.26
CA LYS A 272 -7.71 -1.77 -33.61
C LYS A 272 -8.54 -0.95 -34.58
N SER A 273 -8.68 0.37 -34.39
CA SER A 273 -9.61 1.21 -35.15
C SER A 273 -9.00 1.77 -36.43
N GLU A 274 -7.70 2.04 -36.47
CA GLU A 274 -7.02 2.71 -37.58
C GLU A 274 -6.03 1.80 -38.32
N GLY A 275 -5.72 0.60 -37.78
CA GLY A 275 -4.63 -0.23 -38.29
C GLY A 275 -3.27 0.45 -38.18
N SER A 276 -3.12 1.43 -37.29
CA SER A 276 -1.97 2.32 -37.17
C SER A 276 -1.10 1.97 -35.96
N PHE A 277 0.22 1.97 -36.17
CA PHE A 277 1.21 1.81 -35.12
C PHE A 277 1.63 3.16 -34.48
N ALA A 278 0.98 4.26 -34.83
CA ALA A 278 1.29 5.59 -34.28
C ALA A 278 1.15 5.69 -32.74
N GLY A 279 0.37 4.78 -32.14
CA GLY A 279 0.27 4.65 -30.68
C GLY A 279 1.57 4.24 -29.99
N PHE A 280 2.56 3.76 -30.74
CA PHE A 280 3.88 3.32 -30.21
C PHE A 280 4.97 4.38 -30.34
N ALA A 281 4.66 5.59 -30.87
CA ALA A 281 5.65 6.62 -31.11
C ALA A 281 6.34 7.17 -29.83
N SER A 282 5.72 7.03 -28.67
CA SER A 282 6.19 7.58 -27.38
C SER A 282 6.48 6.48 -26.35
N LEU A 283 6.82 5.27 -26.80
CA LEU A 283 7.19 4.21 -25.86
C LEU A 283 8.57 4.49 -25.23
N VAL A 284 8.71 4.11 -23.99
CA VAL A 284 10.01 3.99 -23.34
C VAL A 284 10.84 2.97 -24.13
N SER A 285 12.15 3.19 -24.27
CA SER A 285 12.95 2.26 -25.09
C SER A 285 13.08 0.89 -24.40
N TYR A 286 13.09 -0.16 -25.23
CA TYR A 286 13.38 -1.52 -24.75
C TYR A 286 14.73 -1.59 -24.04
N ALA A 287 15.74 -0.89 -24.55
CA ALA A 287 17.08 -0.88 -23.98
C ALA A 287 17.10 -0.29 -22.55
N ASP A 288 16.35 0.79 -22.31
CA ASP A 288 16.30 1.45 -21.01
C ASP A 288 15.64 0.54 -19.96
N ILE A 289 14.45 -0.01 -20.27
CA ILE A 289 13.73 -0.89 -19.35
C ILE A 289 14.51 -2.20 -19.11
N ASN A 290 15.01 -2.84 -20.17
CA ASN A 290 15.78 -4.07 -20.02
C ASN A 290 17.11 -3.81 -19.30
N GLY A 291 17.79 -2.69 -19.58
CA GLY A 291 19.01 -2.28 -18.90
C GLY A 291 18.80 -2.06 -17.40
N PHE A 292 17.70 -1.42 -17.03
CA PHE A 292 17.30 -1.27 -15.64
C PHE A 292 17.14 -2.63 -14.95
N PHE A 293 16.29 -3.51 -15.47
CA PHE A 293 16.04 -4.80 -14.84
C PHE A 293 17.26 -5.72 -14.83
N LEU A 294 18.12 -5.64 -15.84
CA LEU A 294 19.38 -6.40 -15.86
C LEU A 294 20.33 -5.95 -14.76
N THR A 295 20.40 -4.65 -14.48
CA THR A 295 21.22 -4.08 -13.41
C THR A 295 20.65 -4.49 -12.04
N ASP A 296 19.35 -4.32 -11.81
CA ASP A 296 18.68 -4.74 -10.58
C ASP A 296 18.88 -6.24 -10.30
N TYR A 297 18.69 -7.08 -11.34
CA TYR A 297 18.88 -8.53 -11.21
C TYR A 297 20.31 -8.90 -10.78
N ARG A 298 21.34 -8.30 -11.42
CA ARG A 298 22.74 -8.56 -11.09
C ARG A 298 23.11 -8.12 -9.67
N THR A 299 22.63 -6.95 -9.25
CA THR A 299 22.84 -6.43 -7.88
C THR A 299 22.30 -7.40 -6.86
N ARG A 300 21.03 -7.82 -6.99
CA ARG A 300 20.38 -8.76 -6.08
C ARG A 300 21.02 -10.14 -6.05
N GLN A 301 21.56 -10.61 -7.17
CA GLN A 301 22.33 -11.87 -7.20
C GLN A 301 23.64 -11.74 -6.41
N SER A 302 24.36 -10.62 -6.54
CA SER A 302 25.62 -10.38 -5.83
C SER A 302 25.40 -10.29 -4.29
N ASP A 303 24.29 -9.68 -3.86
CA ASP A 303 23.96 -9.52 -2.44
C ASP A 303 23.58 -10.87 -1.82
N ARG A 304 22.77 -11.68 -2.50
CA ARG A 304 22.48 -13.07 -2.08
C ARG A 304 23.75 -13.91 -1.95
N GLY A 305 24.69 -13.77 -2.87
CA GLY A 305 25.98 -14.47 -2.83
C GLY A 305 26.88 -14.04 -1.68
N ARG A 306 26.79 -12.78 -1.22
CA ARG A 306 27.51 -12.25 -0.05
C ARG A 306 26.90 -12.75 1.26
N SER A 307 25.58 -12.69 1.39
CA SER A 307 24.86 -13.19 2.57
C SER A 307 25.09 -14.69 2.77
N ALA A 308 25.08 -15.49 1.73
CA ALA A 308 25.35 -16.92 1.81
C ALA A 308 26.80 -17.23 2.25
N LYS A 309 27.80 -16.38 1.93
CA LYS A 309 29.20 -16.53 2.37
C LYS A 309 29.45 -16.03 3.79
N ALA A 310 28.65 -15.10 4.30
CA ALA A 310 28.77 -14.59 5.65
C ALA A 310 28.14 -15.50 6.71
N SER A 311 27.28 -16.43 6.30
CA SER A 311 26.55 -17.38 7.15
C SER A 311 27.15 -18.80 7.14
N GLY A 312 28.24 -19.06 6.44
CA GLY A 312 28.98 -20.32 6.41
C GLY A 312 30.35 -20.18 7.03
#